data_d7ef4221bf4c212d8fd1d19c828d5a5a
#
_entry.id   d7ef4221bf4c212d8fd1d19c828d5a5a
#
_cell.length_a   1.000
_cell.length_b   1.000
_cell.length_c   1.000
_cell.angle_alpha   90.00
_cell.angle_beta   90.00
_cell.angle_gamma   90.00
#
_symmetry.space_group_name_H-M   'P 1'
#
loop_
_entity.id
_entity.type
_entity.pdbx_description
1 polymer ?
#
loop_
_entity_poly.entity_id
_entity_poly.type
_entity_poly.pdbx_seq_one_letter_code
_entity_poly.pdbx_strand_id
1 'polypeptide(L)'
;MLTVEQVVASNKSNLETLFGLTSKAFEGVEKLVELNLAASKAALSEASAHTQTLLSVKDAQELMALQSGLLQPLAEKTAAFSRHVYDIASGAGAEFTKTMEAQAAEAQQKVAALVDSAAKNAPAGSESAVAMMKSTVAAAHNALESVQKAVKQATDVAEANFNAMAATATTATKQATASSKKR
;
A
#
# COMPACT_ATOMS: atom_id res chain seq x y z
N MET A 1 -21.82 1.77 -33.56
CA MET A 1 -20.47 2.32 -33.84
C MET A 1 -20.15 3.28 -32.70
N LEU A 2 -18.91 3.24 -32.18
CA LEU A 2 -18.44 4.24 -31.22
C LEU A 2 -18.42 5.60 -31.90
N THR A 3 -19.01 6.62 -31.27
CA THR A 3 -18.95 7.99 -31.80
C THR A 3 -17.61 8.64 -31.45
N VAL A 4 -17.22 9.67 -32.21
CA VAL A 4 -15.99 10.41 -31.93
C VAL A 4 -16.02 11.01 -30.53
N GLU A 5 -17.16 11.50 -30.09
CA GLU A 5 -17.37 12.02 -28.75
C GLU A 5 -17.11 10.97 -27.65
N GLN A 6 -17.54 9.72 -27.88
CA GLN A 6 -17.31 8.61 -26.95
C GLN A 6 -15.82 8.26 -26.85
N VAL A 7 -15.11 8.29 -27.98
CA VAL A 7 -13.65 8.05 -28.00
C VAL A 7 -12.91 9.16 -27.27
N VAL A 8 -13.27 10.42 -27.54
CA VAL A 8 -12.66 11.59 -26.87
C VAL A 8 -12.94 11.57 -25.37
N ALA A 9 -14.17 11.27 -24.94
CA ALA A 9 -14.52 11.17 -23.54
C ALA A 9 -13.75 10.05 -22.83
N SER A 10 -13.57 8.88 -23.49
CA SER A 10 -12.78 7.78 -22.95
C SER A 10 -11.30 8.13 -22.81
N ASN A 11 -10.73 8.78 -23.82
CA ASN A 11 -9.33 9.24 -23.75
C ASN A 11 -9.12 10.28 -22.64
N LYS A 12 -10.06 11.22 -22.48
CA LYS A 12 -10.03 12.20 -21.38
C LYS A 12 -10.05 11.51 -20.03
N SER A 13 -10.98 10.58 -19.80
CA SER A 13 -11.07 9.81 -18.56
C SER A 13 -9.78 9.02 -18.27
N ASN A 14 -9.19 8.40 -19.28
CA ASN A 14 -7.91 7.69 -19.14
C ASN A 14 -6.75 8.63 -18.75
N LEU A 15 -6.68 9.81 -19.36
CA LEU A 15 -5.68 10.82 -18.99
C LEU A 15 -5.88 11.35 -17.57
N GLU A 16 -7.11 11.66 -17.18
CA GLU A 16 -7.44 12.11 -15.82
C GLU A 16 -7.05 11.06 -14.79
N THR A 17 -7.29 9.78 -15.08
CA THR A 17 -6.86 8.68 -14.21
C THR A 17 -5.34 8.57 -14.13
N LEU A 18 -4.65 8.65 -15.26
CA LEU A 18 -3.19 8.61 -15.29
C LEU A 18 -2.57 9.76 -14.48
N PHE A 19 -3.07 10.98 -14.65
CA PHE A 19 -2.64 12.12 -13.85
C PHE A 19 -2.98 11.95 -12.36
N GLY A 20 -4.15 11.42 -12.03
CA GLY A 20 -4.54 11.11 -10.66
C GLY A 20 -3.61 10.10 -10.00
N LEU A 21 -3.28 9.00 -10.69
CA LEU A 21 -2.32 7.99 -10.21
C LEU A 21 -0.92 8.57 -10.04
N THR A 22 -0.47 9.39 -10.99
CA THR A 22 0.83 10.06 -10.90
C THR A 22 0.89 11.00 -9.70
N SER A 23 -0.15 11.79 -9.47
CA SER A 23 -0.26 12.69 -8.31
C SER A 23 -0.21 11.90 -6.99
N LYS A 24 -0.90 10.77 -6.92
CA LYS A 24 -0.87 9.88 -5.73
C LYS A 24 0.50 9.25 -5.51
N ALA A 25 1.21 8.89 -6.56
CA ALA A 25 2.58 8.41 -6.45
C ALA A 25 3.53 9.50 -5.89
N PHE A 26 3.40 10.75 -6.35
CA PHE A 26 4.16 11.88 -5.80
C PHE A 26 3.82 12.15 -4.33
N GLU A 27 2.54 12.09 -3.94
CA GLU A 27 2.12 12.21 -2.53
C GLU A 27 2.78 11.13 -1.65
N GLY A 28 2.90 9.90 -2.14
CA GLY A 28 3.63 8.84 -1.46
C GLY A 28 5.12 9.14 -1.29
N VAL A 29 5.76 9.66 -2.33
CA VAL A 29 7.18 10.07 -2.27
C VAL A 29 7.36 11.24 -1.30
N GLU A 30 6.49 12.24 -1.31
CA GLU A 30 6.51 13.38 -0.38
C GLU A 30 6.45 12.90 1.07
N LYS A 31 5.51 12.01 1.40
CA LYS A 31 5.41 11.41 2.75
C LYS A 31 6.68 10.64 3.16
N LEU A 32 7.32 9.93 2.22
CA LEU A 32 8.60 9.26 2.50
C LEU A 32 9.72 10.26 2.77
N VAL A 33 9.79 11.36 2.04
CA VAL A 33 10.77 12.43 2.26
C VAL A 33 10.55 13.10 3.61
N GLU A 34 9.30 13.42 3.95
CA GLU A 34 8.93 13.98 5.26
C GLU A 34 9.31 13.04 6.40
N LEU A 35 9.01 11.74 6.27
CA LEU A 35 9.37 10.73 7.26
C LEU A 35 10.90 10.65 7.45
N ASN A 36 11.66 10.63 6.37
CA ASN A 36 13.12 10.60 6.43
C ASN A 36 13.69 11.86 7.07
N LEU A 37 13.14 13.03 6.75
CA LEU A 37 13.57 14.30 7.34
C LEU A 37 13.25 14.34 8.84
N ALA A 38 12.07 13.89 9.24
CA ALA A 38 11.68 13.81 10.64
C ALA A 38 12.57 12.84 11.42
N ALA A 39 12.85 11.65 10.87
CA ALA A 39 13.74 10.67 11.46
C ALA A 39 15.18 11.20 11.60
N SER A 40 15.69 11.90 10.59
CA SER A 40 17.03 12.51 10.61
C SER A 40 17.14 13.63 11.66
N LYS A 41 16.13 14.48 11.78
CA LYS A 41 16.09 15.53 12.82
C LYS A 41 16.03 14.91 14.22
N ALA A 42 15.22 13.88 14.41
CA ALA A 42 15.12 13.17 15.69
C ALA A 42 16.47 12.51 16.04
N ALA A 43 17.11 11.81 15.09
CA ALA A 43 18.42 11.20 15.31
C ALA A 43 19.50 12.21 15.67
N LEU A 44 19.53 13.38 15.01
CA LEU A 44 20.48 14.45 15.32
C LEU A 44 20.26 15.01 16.72
N SER A 45 19.00 15.26 17.10
CA SER A 45 18.65 15.75 18.44
C SER A 45 19.07 14.77 19.53
N GLU A 46 18.83 13.48 19.31
CA GLU A 46 19.22 12.42 20.23
C GLU A 46 20.72 12.23 20.33
N ALA A 47 21.43 12.28 19.21
CA ALA A 47 22.89 12.21 19.20
C ALA A 47 23.47 13.38 20.01
N SER A 48 22.90 14.58 19.89
CA SER A 48 23.33 15.75 20.70
C SER A 48 23.05 15.54 22.19
N ALA A 49 21.84 15.10 22.56
CA ALA A 49 21.49 14.81 23.95
C ALA A 49 22.36 13.69 24.56
N HIS A 50 22.58 12.63 23.75
CA HIS A 50 23.44 11.53 24.17
C HIS A 50 24.90 11.96 24.38
N THR A 51 25.44 12.80 23.51
CA THR A 51 26.78 13.35 23.65
C THR A 51 26.88 14.19 24.94
N GLN A 52 25.90 15.01 25.25
CA GLN A 52 25.88 15.78 26.51
C GLN A 52 25.84 14.85 27.72
N THR A 53 25.06 13.79 27.68
CA THR A 53 25.02 12.82 28.78
C THR A 53 26.32 12.06 28.91
N LEU A 54 26.96 11.65 27.81
CA LEU A 54 28.29 11.02 27.83
C LEU A 54 29.37 11.89 28.49
N LEU A 55 29.34 13.20 28.25
CA LEU A 55 30.27 14.16 28.86
C LEU A 55 30.06 14.34 30.37
N SER A 56 28.90 13.94 30.89
CA SER A 56 28.58 14.01 32.32
C SER A 56 28.82 12.71 33.10
N VAL A 57 29.10 11.60 32.41
CA VAL A 57 29.38 10.29 32.99
C VAL A 57 30.64 10.35 33.88
N LYS A 58 30.53 9.81 35.09
CA LYS A 58 31.60 9.89 36.10
C LYS A 58 32.34 8.56 36.30
N ASP A 59 31.74 7.46 35.95
CA ASP A 59 32.34 6.13 36.11
C ASP A 59 31.96 5.18 35.01
N ALA A 60 32.67 4.03 34.95
CA ALA A 60 32.46 3.00 33.91
C ALA A 60 31.09 2.30 34.02
N GLN A 61 30.52 2.25 35.22
CA GLN A 61 29.25 1.57 35.44
C GLN A 61 28.08 2.41 34.90
N GLU A 62 28.15 3.73 35.07
CA GLU A 62 27.22 4.70 34.51
C GLU A 62 27.32 4.71 32.97
N LEU A 63 28.53 4.60 32.39
CA LEU A 63 28.72 4.47 30.95
C LEU A 63 28.07 3.21 30.38
N MET A 64 28.23 2.05 31.03
CA MET A 64 27.57 0.79 30.61
C MET A 64 26.05 0.87 30.71
N ALA A 65 25.53 1.49 31.79
CA ALA A 65 24.08 1.68 31.95
C ALA A 65 23.52 2.57 30.84
N LEU A 66 24.22 3.66 30.48
CA LEU A 66 23.83 4.56 29.39
C LEU A 66 23.81 3.83 28.04
N GLN A 67 24.84 3.05 27.73
CA GLN A 67 24.91 2.29 26.47
C GLN A 67 23.79 1.24 26.38
N SER A 68 23.54 0.50 27.47
CA SER A 68 22.47 -0.49 27.48
C SER A 68 21.08 0.13 27.37
N GLY A 69 20.90 1.32 27.91
CA GLY A 69 19.63 2.08 27.86
C GLY A 69 19.27 2.58 26.46
N LEU A 70 20.24 2.63 25.51
CA LEU A 70 19.98 3.09 24.14
C LEU A 70 19.40 2.02 23.23
N LEU A 71 19.65 0.75 23.49
CA LEU A 71 19.29 -0.34 22.58
C LEU A 71 17.76 -0.48 22.42
N GLN A 72 17.03 -0.35 23.50
CA GLN A 72 15.58 -0.48 23.45
C GLN A 72 14.91 0.68 22.70
N PRO A 73 15.16 1.96 23.01
CA PRO A 73 14.61 3.08 22.25
C PRO A 73 14.98 3.05 20.76
N LEU A 74 16.21 2.64 20.41
CA LEU A 74 16.65 2.51 19.03
C LEU A 74 15.85 1.43 18.29
N ALA A 75 15.62 0.29 18.91
CA ALA A 75 14.83 -0.79 18.32
C ALA A 75 13.36 -0.38 18.12
N GLU A 76 12.75 0.29 19.10
CA GLU A 76 11.39 0.80 19.00
C GLU A 76 11.24 1.83 17.87
N LYS A 77 12.20 2.74 17.71
CA LYS A 77 12.19 3.73 16.62
C LYS A 77 12.40 3.12 15.26
N THR A 78 13.31 2.15 15.15
CA THR A 78 13.53 1.42 13.90
C THR A 78 12.25 0.66 13.50
N ALA A 79 11.57 0.02 14.45
CA ALA A 79 10.31 -0.65 14.19
C ALA A 79 9.21 0.34 13.78
N ALA A 80 9.10 1.49 14.46
CA ALA A 80 8.14 2.54 14.11
C ALA A 80 8.41 3.12 12.72
N PHE A 81 9.67 3.43 12.40
CA PHE A 81 10.06 3.90 11.07
C PHE A 81 9.70 2.91 9.98
N SER A 82 10.03 1.62 10.19
CA SER A 82 9.69 0.56 9.23
C SER A 82 8.19 0.43 9.02
N ARG A 83 7.40 0.57 10.09
CA ARG A 83 5.95 0.57 10.01
C ARG A 83 5.41 1.75 9.20
N HIS A 84 5.91 2.96 9.44
CA HIS A 84 5.50 4.14 8.66
C HIS A 84 5.85 4.01 7.17
N VAL A 85 7.04 3.49 6.84
CA VAL A 85 7.41 3.20 5.45
C VAL A 85 6.44 2.19 4.82
N TYR A 86 6.12 1.13 5.55
CA TYR A 86 5.15 0.12 5.09
C TYR A 86 3.75 0.73 4.88
N ASP A 87 3.26 1.53 5.82
CA ASP A 87 1.94 2.17 5.75
C ASP A 87 1.84 3.12 4.54
N ILE A 88 2.91 3.88 4.25
CA ILE A 88 2.97 4.76 3.08
C ILE A 88 2.94 3.93 1.78
N ALA A 89 3.76 2.88 1.70
CA ALA A 89 3.82 2.03 0.51
C ALA A 89 2.51 1.27 0.28
N SER A 90 1.93 0.70 1.34
CA SER A 90 0.66 -0.03 1.30
C SER A 90 -0.49 0.91 0.93
N GLY A 91 -0.53 2.12 1.49
CA GLY A 91 -1.53 3.12 1.17
C GLY A 91 -1.49 3.52 -0.31
N ALA A 92 -0.29 3.77 -0.86
CA ALA A 92 -0.12 4.06 -2.28
C ALA A 92 -0.56 2.88 -3.17
N GLY A 93 -0.21 1.65 -2.77
CA GLY A 93 -0.64 0.43 -3.46
C GLY A 93 -2.16 0.23 -3.44
N ALA A 94 -2.80 0.47 -2.30
CA ALA A 94 -4.25 0.36 -2.15
C ALA A 94 -5.01 1.38 -3.03
N GLU A 95 -4.54 2.63 -3.09
CA GLU A 95 -5.12 3.66 -3.96
C GLU A 95 -4.96 3.30 -5.45
N PHE A 96 -3.80 2.76 -5.83
CA PHE A 96 -3.59 2.27 -7.19
C PHE A 96 -4.56 1.13 -7.53
N THR A 97 -4.68 0.13 -6.67
CA THR A 97 -5.60 -1.00 -6.85
C THR A 97 -7.04 -0.53 -6.98
N LYS A 98 -7.50 0.35 -6.08
CA LYS A 98 -8.84 0.93 -6.11
C LYS A 98 -9.13 1.67 -7.42
N THR A 99 -8.17 2.42 -7.93
CA THR A 99 -8.32 3.13 -9.20
C THR A 99 -8.41 2.16 -10.38
N MET A 100 -7.59 1.11 -10.39
CA MET A 100 -7.65 0.06 -11.42
C MET A 100 -8.97 -0.72 -11.36
N GLU A 101 -9.49 -1.01 -10.17
CA GLU A 101 -10.81 -1.65 -9.98
C GLU A 101 -11.93 -0.76 -10.53
N ALA A 102 -11.90 0.52 -10.25
CA ALA A 102 -12.90 1.47 -10.76
C ALA A 102 -12.87 1.54 -12.30
N GLN A 103 -11.68 1.57 -12.91
CA GLN A 103 -11.54 1.53 -14.37
C GLN A 103 -12.03 0.21 -14.97
N ALA A 104 -11.71 -0.90 -14.34
CA ALA A 104 -12.17 -2.21 -14.78
C ALA A 104 -13.70 -2.30 -14.73
N ALA A 105 -14.32 -1.80 -13.67
CA ALA A 105 -15.77 -1.75 -13.53
C ALA A 105 -16.43 -0.86 -14.60
N GLU A 106 -15.86 0.32 -14.89
CA GLU A 106 -16.34 1.21 -15.93
C GLU A 106 -16.21 0.57 -17.33
N ALA A 107 -15.08 -0.08 -17.62
CA ALA A 107 -14.89 -0.81 -18.87
C ALA A 107 -15.91 -1.94 -19.04
N GLN A 108 -16.19 -2.69 -17.98
CA GLN A 108 -17.21 -3.74 -17.97
C GLN A 108 -18.61 -3.19 -18.25
N GLN A 109 -19.00 -2.07 -17.63
CA GLN A 109 -20.29 -1.43 -17.90
C GLN A 109 -20.41 -0.99 -19.36
N LYS A 110 -19.34 -0.42 -19.94
CA LYS A 110 -19.31 -0.04 -21.36
C LYS A 110 -19.46 -1.25 -22.27
N VAL A 111 -18.78 -2.36 -21.97
CA VAL A 111 -18.91 -3.60 -22.74
C VAL A 111 -20.32 -4.18 -22.61
N ALA A 112 -20.89 -4.23 -21.41
CA ALA A 112 -22.26 -4.72 -21.20
C ALA A 112 -23.29 -3.88 -21.98
N ALA A 113 -23.15 -2.56 -21.96
CA ALA A 113 -24.01 -1.64 -22.72
C ALA A 113 -23.88 -1.85 -24.25
N LEU A 114 -22.66 -2.12 -24.75
CA LEU A 114 -22.43 -2.45 -26.16
C LEU A 114 -23.10 -3.77 -26.54
N VAL A 115 -23.00 -4.79 -25.69
CA VAL A 115 -23.64 -6.10 -25.91
C VAL A 115 -25.16 -5.97 -25.88
N ASP A 116 -25.72 -5.21 -24.94
CA ASP A 116 -27.17 -4.98 -24.89
C ASP A 116 -27.67 -4.15 -26.08
N SER A 117 -26.91 -3.17 -26.55
CA SER A 117 -27.23 -2.42 -27.76
C SER A 117 -27.17 -3.32 -29.00
N ALA A 118 -26.16 -4.17 -29.12
CA ALA A 118 -26.05 -5.14 -30.21
C ALA A 118 -27.22 -6.17 -30.17
N ALA A 119 -27.59 -6.61 -28.98
CA ALA A 119 -28.72 -7.53 -28.79
C ALA A 119 -30.08 -6.95 -29.23
N LYS A 120 -30.30 -5.67 -28.93
CA LYS A 120 -31.54 -4.94 -29.32
C LYS A 120 -31.65 -4.74 -30.84
N ASN A 121 -30.53 -4.66 -31.53
CA ASN A 121 -30.48 -4.42 -32.98
C ASN A 121 -30.11 -5.69 -33.76
N ALA A 122 -30.11 -6.84 -33.12
CA ALA A 122 -29.77 -8.13 -33.73
C ALA A 122 -30.88 -8.61 -34.67
N PRO A 123 -30.56 -9.14 -35.85
CA PRO A 123 -31.54 -9.73 -36.75
C PRO A 123 -32.25 -10.95 -36.11
N ALA A 124 -33.48 -11.21 -36.53
CA ALA A 124 -34.23 -12.41 -36.12
C ALA A 124 -33.42 -13.69 -36.44
N GLY A 125 -33.29 -14.58 -35.44
CA GLY A 125 -32.49 -15.83 -35.56
C GLY A 125 -31.07 -15.74 -35.01
N SER A 126 -30.67 -14.60 -34.47
CA SER A 126 -29.34 -14.42 -33.85
C SER A 126 -29.35 -14.57 -32.30
N GLU A 127 -30.46 -15.05 -31.73
CA GLU A 127 -30.63 -15.14 -30.24
C GLU A 127 -29.54 -15.99 -29.58
N SER A 128 -29.13 -17.08 -30.23
CA SER A 128 -28.06 -17.97 -29.72
C SER A 128 -26.69 -17.27 -29.70
N ALA A 129 -26.39 -16.46 -30.71
CA ALA A 129 -25.13 -15.69 -30.77
C ALA A 129 -25.10 -14.59 -29.71
N VAL A 130 -26.23 -13.90 -29.48
CA VAL A 130 -26.37 -12.90 -28.42
C VAL A 130 -26.22 -13.54 -27.02
N ALA A 131 -26.84 -14.71 -26.80
CA ALA A 131 -26.74 -15.46 -25.55
C ALA A 131 -25.27 -15.88 -25.29
N MET A 132 -24.56 -16.36 -26.30
CA MET A 132 -23.15 -16.71 -26.21
C MET A 132 -22.29 -15.49 -25.88
N MET A 133 -22.53 -14.36 -26.52
CA MET A 133 -21.80 -13.11 -26.24
C MET A 133 -22.04 -12.64 -24.80
N LYS A 134 -23.28 -12.67 -24.30
CA LYS A 134 -23.61 -12.34 -22.90
C LYS A 134 -22.93 -13.31 -21.92
N SER A 135 -22.91 -14.59 -22.18
CA SER A 135 -22.25 -15.58 -21.32
C SER A 135 -20.74 -15.40 -21.29
N THR A 136 -20.12 -15.05 -22.41
CA THR A 136 -18.67 -14.75 -22.48
C THR A 136 -18.32 -13.54 -21.67
N VAL A 137 -19.10 -12.47 -21.76
CA VAL A 137 -18.89 -11.25 -20.96
C VAL A 137 -19.07 -11.55 -19.45
N ALA A 138 -20.09 -12.32 -19.08
CA ALA A 138 -20.29 -12.74 -17.69
C ALA A 138 -19.14 -13.61 -17.17
N ALA A 139 -18.64 -14.55 -17.97
CA ALA A 139 -17.48 -15.37 -17.60
C ALA A 139 -16.21 -14.52 -17.41
N ALA A 140 -15.96 -13.55 -18.29
CA ALA A 140 -14.85 -12.62 -18.16
C ALA A 140 -14.96 -11.75 -16.89
N HIS A 141 -16.18 -11.31 -16.56
CA HIS A 141 -16.44 -10.58 -15.31
C HIS A 141 -16.11 -11.42 -14.06
N ASN A 142 -16.61 -12.64 -14.00
CA ASN A 142 -16.35 -13.56 -12.89
C ASN A 142 -14.86 -13.90 -12.75
N ALA A 143 -14.13 -14.02 -13.86
CA ALA A 143 -12.69 -14.24 -13.85
C ALA A 143 -11.94 -13.04 -13.25
N LEU A 144 -12.28 -11.81 -13.66
CA LEU A 144 -11.70 -10.59 -13.12
C LEU A 144 -12.00 -10.44 -11.62
N GLU A 145 -13.24 -10.69 -11.19
CA GLU A 145 -13.61 -10.66 -9.78
C GLU A 145 -12.81 -11.69 -8.95
N SER A 146 -12.57 -12.87 -9.50
CA SER A 146 -11.76 -13.90 -8.85
C SER A 146 -10.30 -13.47 -8.69
N VAL A 147 -9.73 -12.82 -9.72
CA VAL A 147 -8.37 -12.27 -9.66
C VAL A 147 -8.29 -11.16 -8.62
N GLN A 148 -9.25 -10.24 -8.59
CA GLN A 148 -9.27 -9.15 -7.59
C GLN A 148 -9.35 -9.69 -6.16
N LYS A 149 -10.19 -10.71 -5.92
CA LYS A 149 -10.28 -11.39 -4.61
C LYS A 149 -8.96 -12.04 -4.22
N ALA A 150 -8.29 -12.72 -5.17
CA ALA A 150 -6.99 -13.34 -4.92
C ALA A 150 -5.90 -12.31 -4.59
N VAL A 151 -5.85 -11.19 -5.32
CA VAL A 151 -4.91 -10.08 -5.04
C VAL A 151 -5.17 -9.50 -3.66
N LYS A 152 -6.43 -9.24 -3.31
CA LYS A 152 -6.79 -8.73 -1.99
C LYS A 152 -6.36 -9.68 -0.87
N GLN A 153 -6.65 -10.98 -1.01
CA GLN A 153 -6.22 -11.98 -0.03
C GLN A 153 -4.69 -12.02 0.12
N ALA A 154 -3.96 -11.95 -0.99
CA ALA A 154 -2.49 -11.91 -0.94
C ALA A 154 -1.97 -10.67 -0.21
N THR A 155 -2.60 -9.52 -0.42
CA THR A 155 -2.25 -8.27 0.29
C THR A 155 -2.56 -8.38 1.78
N ASP A 156 -3.74 -8.88 2.15
CA ASP A 156 -4.15 -9.07 3.55
C ASP A 156 -3.20 -10.03 4.29
N VAL A 157 -2.77 -11.12 3.64
CA VAL A 157 -1.79 -12.06 4.20
C VAL A 157 -0.42 -11.42 4.36
N ALA A 158 0.04 -10.63 3.38
CA ALA A 158 1.31 -9.92 3.46
C ALA A 158 1.31 -8.92 4.63
N GLU A 159 0.23 -8.18 4.81
CA GLU A 159 0.04 -7.24 5.92
C GLU A 159 0.03 -7.95 7.28
N ALA A 160 -0.72 -9.06 7.39
CA ALA A 160 -0.76 -9.87 8.61
C ALA A 160 0.63 -10.41 8.97
N ASN A 161 1.40 -10.92 8.00
CA ASN A 161 2.75 -11.40 8.19
C ASN A 161 3.70 -10.29 8.63
N PHE A 162 3.63 -9.11 7.99
CA PHE A 162 4.43 -7.95 8.39
C PHE A 162 4.15 -7.53 9.83
N ASN A 163 2.88 -7.45 10.23
CA ASN A 163 2.47 -7.12 11.59
C ASN A 163 2.95 -8.17 12.61
N ALA A 164 2.89 -9.45 12.26
CA ALA A 164 3.39 -10.54 13.11
C ALA A 164 4.90 -10.46 13.29
N MET A 165 5.66 -10.19 12.23
CA MET A 165 7.11 -10.01 12.29
C MET A 165 7.50 -8.79 13.14
N ALA A 166 6.83 -7.67 12.99
CA ALA A 166 7.05 -6.46 13.78
C ALA A 166 6.78 -6.70 15.28
N ALA A 167 5.70 -7.41 15.61
CA ALA A 167 5.37 -7.79 16.99
C ALA A 167 6.43 -8.74 17.60
N THR A 168 6.90 -9.72 16.82
CA THR A 168 7.93 -10.65 17.26
C THR A 168 9.27 -9.94 17.52
N ALA A 169 9.68 -9.03 16.65
CA ALA A 169 10.89 -8.24 16.83
C ALA A 169 10.83 -7.39 18.12
N THR A 170 9.70 -6.74 18.36
CA THR A 170 9.47 -5.93 19.57
C THR A 170 9.53 -6.80 20.84
N THR A 171 8.96 -7.99 20.80
CA THR A 171 8.95 -8.92 21.94
C THR A 171 10.34 -9.47 22.23
N ALA A 172 11.09 -9.85 21.20
CA ALA A 172 12.47 -10.32 21.33
C ALA A 172 13.39 -9.26 21.95
N THR A 173 13.24 -8.00 21.54
CA THR A 173 14.01 -6.87 22.10
C THR A 173 13.69 -6.65 23.58
N LYS A 174 12.40 -6.71 23.98
CA LYS A 174 11.99 -6.60 25.38
C LYS A 174 12.53 -7.73 26.24
N GLN A 175 12.57 -8.95 25.73
CA GLN A 175 13.14 -10.11 26.45
C GLN A 175 14.64 -10.00 26.61
N ALA A 176 15.37 -9.55 25.58
CA ALA A 176 16.81 -9.35 25.64
C ALA A 176 17.20 -8.29 26.70
N THR A 177 16.47 -7.18 26.76
CA THR A 177 16.69 -6.13 27.78
C THR A 177 16.30 -6.57 29.19
N ALA A 178 15.26 -7.37 29.36
CA ALA A 178 14.85 -7.92 30.65
C ALA A 178 15.87 -8.95 31.20
N SER A 179 16.49 -9.73 30.33
CA SER A 179 17.52 -10.71 30.71
C SER A 179 18.85 -10.06 31.08
N SER A 180 19.20 -8.92 30.44
CA SER A 180 20.42 -8.16 30.78
C SER A 180 20.32 -7.44 32.13
N LYS A 181 19.12 -7.09 32.58
CA LYS A 181 18.88 -6.41 33.87
C LYS A 181 18.87 -7.37 35.07
N LYS A 182 18.85 -8.69 34.85
CA LYS A 182 18.86 -9.74 35.87
C LYS A 182 20.25 -10.32 36.16
N ARG A 183 21.25 -9.93 35.41
CA ARG A 183 22.67 -10.24 35.66
C ARG A 183 23.41 -9.04 36.21
#